data_1908cf0026a0e66500f34df46dcb3300
#
_entry.id   1908cf0026a0e66500f34df46dcb3300
#
_cell.length_a   1.000
_cell.length_b   1.000
_cell.length_c   1.000
_cell.angle_alpha   90.00
_cell.angle_beta   90.00
_cell.angle_gamma   90.00
#
_symmetry.space_group_name_H-M   'P 1'
#
loop_
_entity.id
_entity.type
_entity.pdbx_description
1 polymer ?
#
loop_
_entity_poly.entity_id
_entity_poly.type
_entity_poly.pdbx_seq_one_letter_code
_entity_poly.pdbx_strand_id
1 'polypeptide(L)'
;MIIRKLFRFENAHIVSFCSSKRCRTSIHGHSYVAEILLSSNFLDNAGMVYDFGLMKQNIKTIIDSFDHATTIYSGDSDEYKNDLKKHSARWIEIPLNPSAEQFCRIFFVMIERLLELSVMNNGEREVKLHSIIVHETDTGYAQCFKEDAINPQMGEIRLSDIKFSEAIIDEWEDKNLLEKMINKIKIENPKDV
;
A
#
# COMPACT_ATOMS: atom_id res chain seq x y z
N MET A 1 -8.52 -17.01 -13.09
CA MET A 1 -8.46 -15.76 -13.92
C MET A 1 -7.79 -14.68 -13.09
N ILE A 2 -7.04 -13.76 -13.76
CA ILE A 2 -6.40 -12.62 -13.09
C ILE A 2 -7.01 -11.34 -13.65
N ILE A 3 -7.33 -10.39 -12.78
CA ILE A 3 -7.72 -9.02 -13.14
C ILE A 3 -6.69 -8.04 -12.59
N ARG A 4 -6.58 -6.86 -13.20
CA ARG A 4 -5.61 -5.83 -12.85
C ARG A 4 -6.27 -4.45 -12.79
N LYS A 5 -5.93 -3.69 -11.75
CA LYS A 5 -6.28 -2.27 -11.61
C LYS A 5 -5.02 -1.46 -11.36
N LEU A 6 -4.90 -0.31 -12.05
CA LEU A 6 -3.81 0.64 -11.85
C LEU A 6 -4.27 1.79 -10.97
N PHE A 7 -3.36 2.22 -10.08
CA PHE A 7 -3.48 3.42 -9.27
C PHE A 7 -2.21 4.25 -9.43
N ARG A 8 -2.32 5.56 -9.29
CA ARG A 8 -1.19 6.49 -9.36
C ARG A 8 -1.05 7.20 -8.03
N PHE A 9 0.17 7.51 -7.64
CA PHE A 9 0.46 8.31 -6.46
C PHE A 9 1.80 9.03 -6.62
N GLU A 10 1.85 10.26 -6.13
CA GLU A 10 3.05 11.08 -6.06
C GLU A 10 3.65 10.96 -4.66
N ASN A 11 4.88 10.48 -4.55
CA ASN A 11 5.49 10.27 -3.23
C ASN A 11 6.92 10.76 -3.20
N ALA A 12 7.29 11.40 -2.08
CA ALA A 12 8.65 11.85 -1.80
C ALA A 12 9.29 10.96 -0.74
N HIS A 13 10.60 10.73 -0.89
CA HIS A 13 11.38 9.92 0.03
C HIS A 13 12.88 10.27 0.03
N ILE A 14 13.62 9.70 0.96
CA ILE A 14 15.05 9.44 0.87
C ILE A 14 15.22 7.92 1.00
N VAL A 15 16.04 7.33 0.13
CA VAL A 15 16.38 5.90 0.24
C VAL A 15 17.73 5.79 0.95
N SER A 16 17.70 5.75 2.28
CA SER A 16 18.87 5.66 3.13
C SER A 16 19.73 4.45 2.78
N PHE A 17 21.05 4.62 2.77
CA PHE A 17 22.06 3.58 2.48
C PHE A 17 22.10 3.07 1.03
N CYS A 18 21.28 3.57 0.11
CA CYS A 18 21.37 3.13 -1.29
C CYS A 18 22.71 3.56 -1.93
N SER A 19 23.10 2.87 -3.00
CA SER A 19 24.37 3.14 -3.72
C SER A 19 24.36 4.48 -4.42
N SER A 20 23.19 4.95 -4.89
CA SER A 20 23.03 6.25 -5.53
C SER A 20 23.15 7.39 -4.52
N LYS A 21 24.19 8.22 -4.66
CA LYS A 21 24.37 9.39 -3.79
C LYS A 21 23.15 10.31 -3.79
N ARG A 22 22.57 10.58 -4.95
CA ARG A 22 21.40 11.46 -5.06
C ARG A 22 20.21 10.94 -4.25
N CYS A 23 19.91 9.66 -4.34
CA CYS A 23 18.76 9.05 -3.65
C CYS A 23 18.95 8.99 -2.13
N ARG A 24 20.21 8.78 -1.64
CA ARG A 24 20.46 8.68 -0.20
C ARG A 24 20.71 9.99 0.52
N THR A 25 20.94 11.10 -0.22
CA THR A 25 21.29 12.39 0.38
C THR A 25 20.33 13.52 0.07
N SER A 26 19.28 13.26 -0.71
CA SER A 26 18.31 14.28 -1.13
C SER A 26 16.90 13.74 -1.05
N ILE A 27 15.99 14.56 -0.52
CA ILE A 27 14.56 14.30 -0.68
C ILE A 27 14.25 14.43 -2.16
N HIS A 28 13.65 13.41 -2.73
CA HIS A 28 13.20 13.40 -4.11
C HIS A 28 11.89 12.62 -4.21
N GLY A 29 11.22 12.72 -5.32
CA GLY A 29 9.92 12.08 -5.51
C GLY A 29 9.77 11.49 -6.89
N HIS A 30 8.79 10.62 -7.02
CA HIS A 30 8.41 9.96 -8.26
C HIS A 30 6.92 9.94 -8.43
N SER A 31 6.48 9.90 -9.70
CA SER A 31 5.10 9.61 -10.11
C SER A 31 4.94 8.11 -10.22
N TYR A 32 4.62 7.48 -9.10
CA TYR A 32 4.48 6.02 -9.03
C TYR A 32 3.20 5.53 -9.72
N VAL A 33 3.27 4.32 -10.26
CA VAL A 33 2.10 3.56 -10.69
C VAL A 33 2.08 2.22 -9.95
N ALA A 34 1.03 1.97 -9.18
CA ALA A 34 0.80 0.68 -8.54
C ALA A 34 -0.21 -0.14 -9.35
N GLU A 35 0.17 -1.36 -9.75
CA GLU A 35 -0.72 -2.34 -10.35
C GLU A 35 -1.12 -3.36 -9.30
N ILE A 36 -2.42 -3.47 -9.02
CA ILE A 36 -2.98 -4.45 -8.09
C ILE A 36 -3.60 -5.57 -8.91
N LEU A 37 -3.03 -6.77 -8.79
CA LEU A 37 -3.51 -7.95 -9.50
C LEU A 37 -4.25 -8.87 -8.53
N LEU A 38 -5.53 -9.09 -8.79
CA LEU A 38 -6.36 -10.04 -8.02
C LEU A 38 -6.63 -11.28 -8.87
N SER A 39 -6.79 -12.42 -8.22
CA SER A 39 -7.11 -13.68 -8.87
C SER A 39 -8.21 -14.45 -8.16
N SER A 40 -8.99 -15.19 -8.93
CA SER A 40 -9.89 -16.21 -8.44
C SER A 40 -10.11 -17.32 -9.50
N ASN A 41 -10.46 -18.51 -9.03
CA ASN A 41 -10.95 -19.59 -9.86
C ASN A 41 -12.48 -19.53 -10.07
N PHE A 42 -13.15 -18.60 -9.41
CA PHE A 42 -14.59 -18.39 -9.44
C PHE A 42 -14.91 -17.01 -9.99
N LEU A 43 -16.14 -16.85 -10.42
CA LEU A 43 -16.74 -15.56 -10.76
C LEU A 43 -17.90 -15.30 -9.81
N ASP A 44 -18.20 -14.05 -9.57
CA ASP A 44 -19.33 -13.60 -8.78
C ASP A 44 -20.66 -13.74 -9.55
N ASN A 45 -21.76 -13.26 -8.99
CA ASN A 45 -23.09 -13.32 -9.61
C ASN A 45 -23.20 -12.50 -10.91
N ALA A 46 -22.29 -11.56 -11.15
CA ALA A 46 -22.22 -10.76 -12.37
C ALA A 46 -21.17 -11.27 -13.38
N GLY A 47 -20.49 -12.39 -13.07
CA GLY A 47 -19.46 -12.95 -13.94
C GLY A 47 -18.09 -12.26 -13.81
N MET A 48 -17.80 -11.62 -12.68
CA MET A 48 -16.54 -10.93 -12.39
C MET A 48 -15.72 -11.69 -11.36
N VAL A 49 -14.39 -11.55 -11.40
CA VAL A 49 -13.49 -11.99 -10.32
C VAL A 49 -13.72 -11.12 -9.08
N TYR A 50 -13.75 -9.80 -9.29
CA TYR A 50 -14.01 -8.78 -8.31
C TYR A 50 -14.33 -7.47 -9.03
N ASP A 51 -15.32 -6.71 -8.57
CA ASP A 51 -15.71 -5.47 -9.24
C ASP A 51 -14.60 -4.41 -9.13
N PHE A 52 -14.25 -3.78 -10.25
CA PHE A 52 -13.29 -2.68 -10.27
C PHE A 52 -13.77 -1.44 -9.48
N GLY A 53 -15.08 -1.29 -9.29
CA GLY A 53 -15.67 -0.27 -8.41
C GLY A 53 -15.24 -0.51 -6.96
N LEU A 54 -15.34 -1.76 -6.47
CA LEU A 54 -14.89 -2.15 -5.13
C LEU A 54 -13.39 -1.90 -4.92
N MET A 55 -12.56 -2.12 -5.95
CA MET A 55 -11.13 -1.79 -5.86
C MET A 55 -10.87 -0.29 -5.69
N LYS A 56 -11.81 0.59 -6.11
CA LYS A 56 -11.72 2.04 -5.91
C LYS A 56 -12.12 2.51 -4.51
N GLN A 57 -12.51 1.60 -3.63
CA GLN A 57 -12.83 1.86 -2.24
C GLN A 57 -11.58 1.69 -1.35
N ASN A 58 -11.61 0.80 -0.40
CA ASN A 58 -10.54 0.63 0.59
C ASN A 58 -9.15 0.34 0.00
N ILE A 59 -9.06 -0.37 -1.17
CA ILE A 59 -7.77 -0.57 -1.83
C ILE A 59 -7.22 0.79 -2.32
N LYS A 60 -8.08 1.60 -2.95
CA LYS A 60 -7.70 2.96 -3.35
C LYS A 60 -7.29 3.81 -2.15
N THR A 61 -8.02 3.75 -1.03
CA THR A 61 -7.69 4.47 0.21
C THR A 61 -6.27 4.14 0.68
N ILE A 62 -5.85 2.86 0.64
CA ILE A 62 -4.50 2.45 0.99
C ILE A 62 -3.47 3.11 0.06
N ILE A 63 -3.67 3.06 -1.26
CA ILE A 63 -2.72 3.65 -2.22
C ILE A 63 -2.71 5.18 -2.14
N ASP A 64 -3.89 5.83 -2.08
CA ASP A 64 -4.02 7.29 -1.97
C ASP A 64 -3.41 7.83 -0.67
N SER A 65 -3.27 7.02 0.37
CA SER A 65 -2.56 7.42 1.58
C SER A 65 -1.10 7.79 1.30
N PHE A 66 -0.50 7.22 0.25
CA PHE A 66 0.85 7.52 -0.19
C PHE A 66 0.91 8.69 -1.19
N ASP A 67 -0.25 9.13 -1.71
CA ASP A 67 -0.30 10.21 -2.68
C ASP A 67 -0.05 11.58 -2.01
N HIS A 68 0.77 12.43 -2.65
CA HIS A 68 1.21 13.73 -2.11
C HIS A 68 1.75 13.64 -0.69
N ALA A 69 2.45 12.53 -0.36
CA ALA A 69 2.98 12.26 0.96
C ALA A 69 4.50 12.08 0.95
N THR A 70 5.11 12.28 2.11
CA THR A 70 6.52 11.93 2.34
C THR A 70 6.60 10.60 3.10
N THR A 71 7.26 9.61 2.52
CA THR A 71 7.49 8.33 3.19
C THR A 71 8.83 8.35 3.92
N ILE A 72 8.80 7.97 5.19
CA ILE A 72 9.90 8.06 6.15
C ILE A 72 10.28 6.64 6.59
N TYR A 73 11.58 6.35 6.60
CA TYR A 73 12.08 5.11 7.19
C TYR A 73 12.12 5.24 8.73
N SER A 74 11.50 4.31 9.46
CA SER A 74 11.47 4.35 10.94
C SER A 74 12.87 4.25 11.57
N GLY A 75 13.85 3.68 10.87
CA GLY A 75 15.23 3.57 11.30
C GLY A 75 16.08 4.84 11.11
N ASP A 76 15.54 5.89 10.49
CA ASP A 76 16.20 7.19 10.41
C ASP A 76 16.25 7.89 11.78
N SER A 77 17.14 8.88 11.93
CA SER A 77 17.27 9.63 13.19
C SER A 77 15.96 10.35 13.56
N ASP A 78 15.69 10.46 14.85
CA ASP A 78 14.49 11.17 15.33
C ASP A 78 14.49 12.64 14.93
N GLU A 79 15.68 13.28 14.89
CA GLU A 79 15.83 14.66 14.40
C GLU A 79 15.32 14.78 12.97
N TYR A 80 15.82 13.94 12.07
CA TYR A 80 15.41 13.94 10.66
C TYR A 80 13.92 13.65 10.49
N LYS A 81 13.40 12.60 11.17
CA LYS A 81 11.97 12.25 11.11
C LYS A 81 11.08 13.41 11.59
N ASN A 82 11.46 14.05 12.70
CA ASN A 82 10.71 15.17 13.25
C ASN A 82 10.75 16.39 12.33
N ASP A 83 11.87 16.67 11.70
CA ASP A 83 11.97 17.78 10.75
C ASP A 83 11.13 17.55 9.50
N LEU A 84 11.13 16.35 8.94
CA LEU A 84 10.23 16.00 7.83
C LEU A 84 8.75 16.19 8.21
N LYS A 85 8.35 15.70 9.37
CA LYS A 85 6.96 15.81 9.86
C LYS A 85 6.53 17.26 10.11
N LYS A 86 7.43 18.16 10.44
CA LYS A 86 7.13 19.60 10.56
C LYS A 86 6.80 20.25 9.22
N HIS A 87 7.38 19.75 8.13
CA HIS A 87 7.29 20.36 6.82
C HIS A 87 6.39 19.60 5.85
N SER A 88 5.87 18.43 6.25
CA SER A 88 4.93 17.63 5.48
C SER A 88 3.73 17.24 6.34
N ALA A 89 2.56 17.78 6.04
CA ALA A 89 1.33 17.39 6.72
C ALA A 89 0.98 15.92 6.46
N ARG A 90 1.24 15.46 5.23
CA ARG A 90 1.01 14.07 4.83
C ARG A 90 2.32 13.30 4.87
N TRP A 91 2.47 12.44 5.87
CA TRP A 91 3.63 11.57 6.00
C TRP A 91 3.22 10.15 6.40
N ILE A 92 4.00 9.20 5.94
CA ILE A 92 3.90 7.79 6.34
C ILE A 92 5.26 7.37 6.89
N GLU A 93 5.28 6.77 8.07
CA GLU A 93 6.46 6.12 8.63
C GLU A 93 6.33 4.62 8.46
N ILE A 94 7.31 3.99 7.79
CA ILE A 94 7.32 2.55 7.51
C ILE A 94 8.56 1.88 8.12
N PRO A 95 8.48 0.57 8.47
CA PRO A 95 9.58 -0.12 9.15
C PRO A 95 10.81 -0.41 8.26
N LEU A 96 10.72 -0.14 6.97
CA LEU A 96 11.73 -0.44 5.97
C LEU A 96 12.09 0.80 5.15
N ASN A 97 13.22 0.74 4.46
CA ASN A 97 13.66 1.83 3.58
C ASN A 97 12.67 2.01 2.40
N PRO A 98 12.18 3.21 2.09
CA PRO A 98 11.10 3.43 1.12
C PRO A 98 11.59 3.31 -0.34
N SER A 99 11.93 2.11 -0.77
CA SER A 99 12.18 1.78 -2.17
C SER A 99 10.93 1.23 -2.86
N ALA A 100 10.93 1.14 -4.19
CA ALA A 100 9.82 0.55 -4.95
C ALA A 100 9.52 -0.90 -4.52
N GLU A 101 10.56 -1.68 -4.20
CA GLU A 101 10.43 -3.05 -3.70
C GLU A 101 9.69 -3.08 -2.35
N GLN A 102 10.03 -2.16 -1.46
CA GLN A 102 9.39 -2.10 -0.15
C GLN A 102 7.97 -1.53 -0.22
N PHE A 103 7.70 -0.59 -1.13
CA PHE A 103 6.31 -0.17 -1.41
C PHE A 103 5.46 -1.35 -1.91
N CYS A 104 5.98 -2.18 -2.84
CA CYS A 104 5.29 -3.40 -3.26
C CYS A 104 4.90 -4.28 -2.07
N ARG A 105 5.86 -4.53 -1.16
CA ARG A 105 5.67 -5.41 0.00
C ARG A 105 4.69 -4.81 1.02
N ILE A 106 4.79 -3.50 1.30
CA ILE A 106 3.87 -2.78 2.19
C ILE A 106 2.44 -2.87 1.65
N PHE A 107 2.25 -2.54 0.38
CA PHE A 107 0.93 -2.65 -0.26
C PHE A 107 0.41 -4.07 -0.27
N PHE A 108 1.29 -5.07 -0.51
CA PHE A 108 0.88 -6.47 -0.47
C PHE A 108 0.33 -6.85 0.91
N VAL A 109 1.07 -6.58 1.97
CA VAL A 109 0.66 -6.92 3.35
C VAL A 109 -0.64 -6.21 3.74
N MET A 110 -0.80 -4.94 3.37
CA MET A 110 -2.01 -4.17 3.68
C MET A 110 -3.22 -4.68 2.88
N ILE A 111 -3.07 -4.84 1.56
CA ILE A 111 -4.19 -5.23 0.68
C ILE A 111 -4.57 -6.70 0.88
N GLU A 112 -3.62 -7.61 1.11
CA GLU A 112 -3.93 -8.99 1.46
C GLU A 112 -4.77 -9.04 2.74
N ARG A 113 -4.36 -8.32 3.80
CA ARG A 113 -5.11 -8.24 5.05
C ARG A 113 -6.50 -7.64 4.84
N LEU A 114 -6.61 -6.59 4.03
CA LEU A 114 -7.90 -5.99 3.69
C LEU A 114 -8.82 -7.01 3.04
N LEU A 115 -8.35 -7.74 2.01
CA LEU A 115 -9.14 -8.77 1.31
C LEU A 115 -9.56 -9.92 2.22
N GLU A 116 -8.67 -10.38 3.13
CA GLU A 116 -8.99 -11.41 4.13
C GLU A 116 -10.15 -11.01 5.05
N LEU A 117 -10.27 -9.71 5.33
CA LEU A 117 -11.28 -9.18 6.26
C LEU A 117 -12.54 -8.69 5.56
N SER A 118 -12.48 -8.46 4.24
CA SER A 118 -13.60 -7.94 3.47
C SER A 118 -14.78 -8.92 3.44
N VAL A 119 -15.97 -8.40 3.72
CA VAL A 119 -17.22 -9.15 3.56
C VAL A 119 -17.63 -9.06 2.10
N MET A 120 -17.67 -10.22 1.44
CA MET A 120 -18.07 -10.35 0.04
C MET A 120 -19.58 -10.43 -0.07
N ASN A 121 -20.21 -9.52 -0.81
CA ASN A 121 -21.66 -9.33 -0.82
C ASN A 121 -22.36 -9.75 -2.13
N ASN A 122 -21.58 -10.07 -3.19
CA ASN A 122 -22.13 -10.44 -4.50
C ASN A 122 -21.76 -11.84 -4.96
N GLY A 123 -21.43 -12.74 -4.02
CA GLY A 123 -21.08 -14.13 -4.35
C GLY A 123 -19.62 -14.32 -4.80
N GLU A 124 -18.76 -13.33 -4.57
CA GLU A 124 -17.32 -13.44 -4.79
C GLU A 124 -16.75 -14.57 -3.92
N ARG A 125 -15.90 -15.41 -4.50
CA ARG A 125 -15.28 -16.54 -3.82
C ARG A 125 -13.79 -16.60 -4.10
N GLU A 126 -13.02 -16.89 -3.06
CA GLU A 126 -11.56 -17.11 -3.15
C GLU A 126 -10.81 -15.99 -3.90
N VAL A 127 -11.29 -14.75 -3.74
CA VAL A 127 -10.55 -13.58 -4.26
C VAL A 127 -9.26 -13.43 -3.48
N LYS A 128 -8.13 -13.51 -4.19
CA LYS A 128 -6.78 -13.45 -3.60
C LYS A 128 -5.98 -12.35 -4.26
N LEU A 129 -5.13 -11.71 -3.49
CA LEU A 129 -4.09 -10.87 -4.05
C LEU A 129 -3.07 -11.77 -4.74
N HIS A 130 -2.91 -11.59 -6.06
CA HIS A 130 -1.97 -12.37 -6.87
C HIS A 130 -0.57 -11.80 -6.79
N SER A 131 -0.43 -10.52 -7.11
CA SER A 131 0.84 -9.78 -7.02
C SER A 131 0.57 -8.28 -7.01
N ILE A 132 1.58 -7.52 -6.64
CA ILE A 132 1.62 -6.07 -6.78
C ILE A 132 2.84 -5.70 -7.62
N ILE A 133 2.69 -4.73 -8.52
CA ILE A 133 3.78 -4.12 -9.26
C ILE A 133 3.78 -2.62 -8.92
N VAL A 134 4.94 -2.09 -8.58
CA VAL A 134 5.14 -0.64 -8.38
C VAL A 134 6.19 -0.14 -9.36
N HIS A 135 5.77 0.70 -10.28
CA HIS A 135 6.66 1.42 -11.19
C HIS A 135 7.12 2.69 -10.51
N GLU A 136 8.43 2.84 -10.35
CA GLU A 136 9.05 4.05 -9.84
C GLU A 136 9.32 5.05 -10.97
N THR A 137 9.64 4.51 -12.15
CA THR A 137 9.87 5.26 -13.39
C THR A 137 9.24 4.53 -14.56
N ASP A 138 9.20 5.15 -15.73
CA ASP A 138 8.71 4.52 -16.96
C ASP A 138 9.49 3.26 -17.36
N THR A 139 10.71 3.10 -16.86
CA THR A 139 11.62 2.01 -17.24
C THR A 139 11.97 1.05 -16.11
N GLY A 140 11.56 1.35 -14.87
CA GLY A 140 11.90 0.55 -13.70
C GLY A 140 10.70 0.27 -12.82
N TYR A 141 10.51 -0.99 -12.46
CA TYR A 141 9.47 -1.43 -11.54
C TYR A 141 9.97 -2.54 -10.63
N ALA A 142 9.30 -2.72 -9.51
CA ALA A 142 9.40 -3.90 -8.67
C ALA A 142 8.07 -4.67 -8.71
N GLN A 143 8.14 -6.00 -8.61
CA GLN A 143 6.97 -6.86 -8.45
C GLN A 143 7.13 -7.73 -7.20
N CYS A 144 6.05 -7.85 -6.44
CA CYS A 144 6.00 -8.60 -5.19
C CYS A 144 4.90 -9.64 -5.25
N PHE A 145 5.24 -10.87 -4.90
CA PHE A 145 4.33 -11.95 -4.61
C PHE A 145 4.22 -12.17 -3.10
N LYS A 146 3.36 -13.10 -2.68
CA LYS A 146 3.16 -13.39 -1.26
C LYS A 146 4.46 -13.81 -0.56
N GLU A 147 5.25 -14.65 -1.22
CA GLU A 147 6.52 -15.16 -0.71
C GLU A 147 7.52 -14.04 -0.43
N ASP A 148 7.54 -13.00 -1.27
CA ASP A 148 8.39 -11.83 -1.10
C ASP A 148 7.88 -10.95 0.04
N ALA A 149 6.55 -10.75 0.10
CA ALA A 149 5.93 -9.87 1.09
C ALA A 149 6.19 -10.33 2.53
N ILE A 150 6.17 -11.66 2.76
CA ILE A 150 6.37 -12.26 4.09
C ILE A 150 7.81 -12.75 4.34
N ASN A 151 8.74 -12.52 3.41
CA ASN A 151 10.12 -13.00 3.51
C ASN A 151 10.89 -12.25 4.61
N PRO A 152 11.28 -12.92 5.71
CA PRO A 152 11.97 -12.25 6.81
C PRO A 152 13.39 -11.78 6.43
N GLN A 153 14.00 -12.36 5.39
CA GLN A 153 15.31 -11.92 4.90
C GLN A 153 15.25 -10.56 4.20
N MET A 154 14.07 -10.15 3.74
CA MET A 154 13.83 -8.83 3.15
C MET A 154 13.36 -7.80 4.19
N GLY A 155 13.36 -8.15 5.47
CA GLY A 155 12.83 -7.36 6.58
C GLY A 155 11.38 -7.69 6.93
N GLU A 156 11.04 -7.59 8.20
CA GLU A 156 9.68 -7.86 8.68
C GLU A 156 8.78 -6.64 8.49
N ILE A 157 7.53 -6.87 8.07
CA ILE A 157 6.49 -5.87 7.96
C ILE A 157 5.32 -6.27 8.84
N ARG A 158 5.04 -5.46 9.86
CA ARG A 158 3.82 -5.57 10.68
C ARG A 158 2.96 -4.35 10.42
N LEU A 159 1.66 -4.53 10.30
CA LEU A 159 0.72 -3.41 10.11
C LEU A 159 0.81 -2.39 11.26
N SER A 160 1.11 -2.83 12.48
CA SER A 160 1.30 -1.97 13.64
C SER A 160 2.52 -1.05 13.55
N ASP A 161 3.47 -1.36 12.68
CA ASP A 161 4.71 -0.59 12.50
C ASP A 161 4.56 0.49 11.40
N ILE A 162 3.44 0.47 10.68
CA ILE A 162 3.09 1.48 9.67
C ILE A 162 2.30 2.58 10.36
N LYS A 163 2.77 3.83 10.25
CA LYS A 163 2.10 4.99 10.86
C LYS A 163 1.74 5.99 9.78
N PHE A 164 0.53 6.47 9.82
CA PHE A 164 0.02 7.54 8.98
C PHE A 164 -0.17 8.81 9.79
N SER A 165 0.08 9.97 9.18
CA SER A 165 -0.25 11.27 9.78
C SER A 165 -1.76 11.42 9.96
N GLU A 166 -2.17 12.28 10.90
CA GLU A 166 -3.58 12.61 11.10
C GLU A 166 -4.21 13.17 9.82
N ALA A 167 -3.47 13.98 9.07
CA ALA A 167 -3.94 14.54 7.81
C ALA A 167 -4.30 13.46 6.75
N ILE A 168 -3.61 12.32 6.76
CA ILE A 168 -3.95 11.17 5.89
C ILE A 168 -5.19 10.46 6.44
N ILE A 169 -5.22 10.17 7.74
CA ILE A 169 -6.32 9.44 8.37
C ILE A 169 -7.63 10.23 8.27
N ASP A 170 -7.57 11.54 8.34
CA ASP A 170 -8.75 12.42 8.24
C ASP A 170 -9.43 12.37 6.86
N GLU A 171 -8.73 11.96 5.82
CA GLU A 171 -9.29 11.76 4.50
C GLU A 171 -9.92 10.37 4.30
N TRP A 172 -9.65 9.41 5.20
CA TRP A 172 -10.23 8.08 5.10
C TRP A 172 -11.73 8.12 5.41
N GLU A 173 -12.54 7.45 4.60
CA GLU A 173 -13.96 7.24 4.88
C GLU A 173 -14.14 6.46 6.18
N ASP A 174 -13.36 5.38 6.36
CA ASP A 174 -13.27 4.65 7.63
C ASP A 174 -11.94 4.98 8.34
N LYS A 175 -11.98 5.94 9.26
CA LYS A 175 -10.80 6.37 10.04
C LYS A 175 -10.17 5.27 10.88
N ASN A 176 -10.90 4.19 11.13
CA ASN A 176 -10.43 3.03 11.89
C ASN A 176 -9.93 1.89 10.99
N LEU A 177 -9.79 2.11 9.68
CA LEU A 177 -9.43 1.06 8.73
C LEU A 177 -8.15 0.30 9.13
N LEU A 178 -7.07 1.02 9.47
CA LEU A 178 -5.82 0.40 9.90
C LEU A 178 -6.00 -0.39 11.20
N GLU A 179 -6.71 0.17 12.16
CA GLU A 179 -6.99 -0.51 13.43
C GLU A 179 -7.81 -1.79 13.23
N LYS A 180 -8.81 -1.76 12.36
CA LYS A 180 -9.58 -2.95 11.95
C LYS A 180 -8.69 -4.01 11.33
N MET A 181 -7.77 -3.62 10.44
CA MET A 181 -6.82 -4.55 9.84
C MET A 181 -5.86 -5.17 10.86
N ILE A 182 -5.36 -4.40 11.81
CA ILE A 182 -4.48 -4.88 12.90
C ILE A 182 -5.24 -5.86 13.80
N ASN A 183 -6.46 -5.51 14.21
CA ASN A 183 -7.27 -6.29 15.15
C ASN A 183 -8.12 -7.38 14.48
N LYS A 184 -7.96 -7.59 13.16
CA LYS A 184 -8.69 -8.60 12.37
C LYS A 184 -10.22 -8.47 12.45
N ILE A 185 -10.71 -7.24 12.48
CA ILE A 185 -12.14 -6.91 12.46
C ILE A 185 -12.64 -6.95 11.03
N LYS A 186 -13.81 -7.53 10.80
CA LYS A 186 -14.44 -7.57 9.47
C LYS A 186 -14.68 -6.17 8.92
N ILE A 187 -14.50 -6.03 7.62
CA ILE A 187 -14.65 -4.79 6.86
C ILE A 187 -15.74 -5.02 5.83
N GLU A 188 -16.80 -4.24 5.90
CA GLU A 188 -17.90 -4.33 4.95
C GLU A 188 -17.46 -3.76 3.59
N ASN A 189 -17.70 -4.53 2.53
CA ASN A 189 -17.70 -3.99 1.18
C ASN A 189 -19.01 -3.22 0.96
N PRO A 190 -18.99 -2.04 0.32
CA PRO A 190 -20.22 -1.37 -0.06
C PRO A 190 -21.02 -2.24 -1.02
N LYS A 191 -22.35 -2.18 -0.92
CA LYS A 191 -23.25 -2.90 -1.84
C LYS A 191 -23.36 -2.22 -3.20
N ASP A 192 -23.19 -0.90 -3.20
CA ASP A 192 -23.26 -0.06 -4.39
C ASP A 192 -21.94 0.74 -4.51
N VAL A 193 -21.33 0.78 -5.69
CA VAL A 193 -20.07 1.44 -6.00
C VAL A 193 -20.10 2.22 -7.31
#